data_021a864b38e6acb66fa3d1a3d442f5a9
#
_entry.id   021a864b38e6acb66fa3d1a3d442f5a9
#
_cell.length_a   1.000
_cell.length_b   1.000
_cell.length_c   1.000
_cell.angle_alpha   90.00
_cell.angle_beta   90.00
_cell.angle_gamma   90.00
#
_symmetry.space_group_name_H-M   'P 1'
#
loop_
_entity.id
_entity.type
_entity.pdbx_description
1 polymer ?
#
loop_
_entity_poly.entity_id
_entity_poly.type
_entity_poly.pdbx_seq_one_letter_code
_entity_poly.pdbx_strand_id
1 'polypeptide(L)'
;MLDKITDLEKIIKYTFKNNSLLLKSLKHKSFDNDNNNEKLEFLGDRVLGLIISQKLLEKFPNEKEGIIDKKFANLVNKKTCLLIAKKLNLKKFIFVGASH
;
A
#
# COMPACT_ATOMS: atom_id res chain seq x y z
N MET A 1 -18.08 -6.18 -8.86
CA MET A 1 -17.30 -5.32 -7.95
C MET A 1 -17.11 -5.92 -6.56
N LEU A 2 -18.17 -6.45 -5.95
CA LEU A 2 -18.04 -7.14 -4.66
C LEU A 2 -17.12 -8.35 -4.72
N ASP A 3 -17.12 -9.09 -5.84
CA ASP A 3 -16.25 -10.26 -6.04
C ASP A 3 -14.78 -9.86 -6.03
N LYS A 4 -14.43 -8.73 -6.64
CA LYS A 4 -13.05 -8.21 -6.64
C LYS A 4 -12.61 -7.81 -5.24
N ILE A 5 -13.48 -7.18 -4.46
CA ILE A 5 -13.18 -6.79 -3.08
C ILE A 5 -12.93 -8.05 -2.25
N THR A 6 -13.80 -9.05 -2.37
CA THR A 6 -13.66 -10.31 -1.63
C THR A 6 -12.35 -11.00 -1.98
N ASP A 7 -11.99 -11.05 -3.27
CA ASP A 7 -10.73 -11.65 -3.71
C ASP A 7 -9.52 -10.90 -3.16
N LEU A 8 -9.55 -9.56 -3.20
CA LEU A 8 -8.48 -8.74 -2.64
C LEU A 8 -8.32 -9.00 -1.14
N GLU A 9 -9.43 -9.01 -0.41
CA GLU A 9 -9.41 -9.24 1.04
C GLU A 9 -8.83 -10.60 1.40
N LYS A 10 -9.10 -11.63 0.58
CA LYS A 10 -8.48 -12.95 0.76
C LYS A 10 -6.97 -12.92 0.55
N ILE A 11 -6.51 -12.18 -0.46
CA ILE A 11 -5.08 -12.08 -0.78
C ILE A 11 -4.32 -11.39 0.34
N ILE A 12 -4.83 -10.26 0.84
CA ILE A 12 -4.17 -9.49 1.89
C ILE A 12 -4.54 -9.96 3.29
N LYS A 13 -5.46 -10.90 3.41
CA LYS A 13 -5.91 -11.50 4.69
C LYS A 13 -6.48 -10.47 5.65
N TYR A 14 -7.27 -9.56 5.13
CA TYR A 14 -7.90 -8.50 5.92
C TYR A 14 -9.26 -8.15 5.33
N THR A 15 -10.28 -8.04 6.19
CA THR A 15 -11.64 -7.66 5.80
C THR A 15 -11.90 -6.23 6.23
N PHE A 16 -12.18 -5.36 5.26
CA PHE A 16 -12.41 -3.94 5.51
C PHE A 16 -13.81 -3.69 6.07
N LYS A 17 -13.89 -2.82 7.06
CA LYS A 17 -15.18 -2.40 7.63
C LYS A 17 -15.89 -1.38 6.75
N ASN A 18 -15.12 -0.54 6.05
CA ASN A 18 -15.65 0.52 5.18
C ASN A 18 -15.28 0.24 3.74
N ASN A 19 -16.20 -0.37 2.99
CA ASN A 19 -15.97 -0.73 1.60
C ASN A 19 -15.83 0.48 0.68
N SER A 20 -16.50 1.59 0.98
CA SER A 20 -16.37 2.81 0.16
C SER A 20 -14.97 3.41 0.28
N LEU A 21 -14.35 3.32 1.45
CA LEU A 21 -12.98 3.77 1.66
C LEU A 21 -12.00 2.87 0.94
N LEU A 22 -12.21 1.56 1.00
CA LEU A 22 -11.40 0.60 0.24
C LEU A 22 -11.48 0.88 -1.26
N LEU A 23 -12.67 1.05 -1.80
CA LEU A 23 -12.86 1.36 -3.23
C LEU A 23 -12.15 2.66 -3.61
N LYS A 24 -12.25 3.69 -2.78
CA LYS A 24 -11.55 4.95 -3.02
C LYS A 24 -10.04 4.74 -3.08
N SER A 25 -9.50 3.90 -2.21
CA SER A 25 -8.06 3.61 -2.18
C SER A 25 -7.55 2.93 -3.46
N LEU A 26 -8.44 2.29 -4.21
CA LEU A 26 -8.11 1.57 -5.44
C LEU A 26 -8.33 2.41 -6.70
N LYS A 27 -8.85 3.63 -6.59
CA LYS A 27 -9.15 4.49 -7.73
C LYS A 27 -8.03 5.46 -8.01
N HIS A 28 -7.39 5.32 -9.18
CA HIS A 28 -6.44 6.30 -9.68
C HIS A 28 -7.19 7.55 -10.16
N LYS A 29 -6.56 8.72 -10.11
CA LYS A 29 -7.19 9.95 -10.54
C LYS A 29 -7.60 9.96 -12.02
N SER A 30 -6.94 9.15 -12.86
CA SER A 30 -7.33 8.99 -14.26
C SER A 30 -8.70 8.34 -14.42
N PHE A 31 -9.13 7.55 -13.43
CA PHE A 31 -10.43 6.91 -13.40
C PHE A 31 -11.51 7.85 -12.87
N ASP A 32 -11.21 8.56 -11.79
CA ASP A 32 -12.12 9.53 -11.15
C ASP A 32 -11.30 10.70 -10.61
N ASN A 33 -11.45 11.87 -11.21
CA ASN A 33 -10.65 13.03 -10.86
C ASN A 33 -10.99 13.60 -9.47
N ASP A 34 -12.17 13.33 -8.96
CA ASP A 34 -12.65 13.89 -7.69
C ASP A 34 -12.58 12.89 -6.53
N ASN A 35 -12.94 11.64 -6.79
CA ASN A 35 -12.98 10.59 -5.79
C ASN A 35 -11.91 9.53 -6.10
N ASN A 36 -10.71 9.77 -5.62
CA ASN A 36 -9.54 8.96 -5.93
C ASN A 36 -8.63 8.77 -4.72
N ASN A 37 -7.51 8.07 -4.92
CA ASN A 37 -6.62 7.65 -3.84
C ASN A 37 -5.49 8.63 -3.51
N GLU A 38 -5.42 9.82 -4.12
CA GLU A 38 -4.26 10.70 -3.92
C GLU A 38 -3.97 11.00 -2.44
N LYS A 39 -5.00 11.40 -1.68
CA LYS A 39 -4.82 11.71 -0.26
C LYS A 39 -4.56 10.47 0.58
N LEU A 40 -5.19 9.35 0.22
CA LEU A 40 -4.95 8.08 0.91
C LEU A 40 -3.54 7.57 0.66
N GLU A 41 -3.02 7.76 -0.53
CA GLU A 41 -1.62 7.43 -0.85
C GLU A 41 -0.66 8.26 -0.01
N PHE A 42 -0.90 9.56 0.11
CA PHE A 42 -0.10 10.44 0.95
C PHE A 42 -0.05 9.95 2.40
N LEU A 43 -1.21 9.65 2.97
CA LEU A 43 -1.31 9.15 4.34
C LEU A 43 -0.70 7.75 4.47
N GLY A 44 -1.00 6.89 3.49
CA GLY A 44 -0.51 5.51 3.47
C GLY A 44 1.00 5.40 3.50
N ASP A 45 1.71 6.26 2.79
CA ASP A 45 3.17 6.32 2.82
C ASP A 45 3.71 6.55 4.23
N ARG A 46 3.09 7.48 4.97
CA ARG A 46 3.51 7.80 6.34
C ARG A 46 3.20 6.65 7.30
N VAL A 47 2.03 6.04 7.14
CA VAL A 47 1.63 4.89 7.95
C VAL A 47 2.57 3.71 7.70
N LEU A 48 2.87 3.41 6.44
CA LEU A 48 3.80 2.34 6.08
C LEU A 48 5.17 2.60 6.69
N GLY A 49 5.68 3.83 6.58
CA GLY A 49 6.95 4.22 7.16
C GLY A 49 6.98 4.02 8.67
N LEU A 50 5.93 4.41 9.36
CA LEU A 50 5.83 4.23 10.81
C LEU A 50 5.84 2.76 11.21
N ILE A 51 5.04 1.94 10.54
CA ILE A 51 4.94 0.50 10.83
C ILE A 51 6.28 -0.20 10.58
N ILE A 52 6.93 0.06 9.46
CA ILE A 52 8.20 -0.55 9.12
C ILE A 52 9.29 -0.09 10.11
N SER A 53 9.31 1.19 10.48
CA SER A 53 10.24 1.70 11.48
C SER A 53 10.09 0.98 12.82
N GLN A 54 8.85 0.82 13.28
CA GLN A 54 8.57 0.10 14.51
C GLN A 54 9.04 -1.35 14.45
N LYS A 55 8.74 -2.04 13.36
CA LYS A 55 9.17 -3.43 13.17
C LYS A 55 10.69 -3.57 13.13
N LEU A 56 11.39 -2.63 12.51
CA LEU A 56 12.85 -2.64 12.47
C LEU A 56 13.46 -2.46 13.86
N LEU A 57 12.92 -1.54 14.66
CA LEU A 57 13.40 -1.33 16.02
C LEU A 57 13.16 -2.56 16.91
N GLU A 58 12.03 -3.23 16.72
CA GLU A 58 11.72 -4.46 17.45
C GLU A 58 12.64 -5.60 17.06
N LYS A 59 12.93 -5.74 15.76
CA LYS A 59 13.74 -6.84 15.23
C LYS A 59 15.23 -6.64 15.44
N PHE A 60 15.71 -5.40 15.40
CA PHE A 60 17.12 -5.05 15.49
C PHE A 60 17.38 -4.04 16.61
N PRO A 61 17.07 -4.39 17.88
CA PRO A 61 17.14 -3.43 18.97
C PRO A 61 18.54 -2.92 19.29
N ASN A 62 19.57 -3.67 18.88
CA ASN A 62 20.98 -3.33 19.18
C ASN A 62 21.70 -2.69 17.99
N GLU A 63 21.03 -2.50 16.87
CA GLU A 63 21.63 -1.87 15.70
C GLU A 63 21.67 -0.35 15.83
N LYS A 64 22.70 0.26 15.25
CA LYS A 64 22.85 1.72 15.19
C LYS A 64 21.83 2.31 14.22
N GLU A 65 21.45 3.56 14.47
CA GLU A 65 20.47 4.29 13.65
C GLU A 65 20.81 4.26 12.16
N GLY A 66 22.08 4.48 11.78
CA GLY A 66 22.47 4.49 10.37
C GLY A 66 22.24 3.16 9.66
N ILE A 67 22.38 2.04 10.38
CA ILE A 67 22.09 0.72 9.83
C ILE A 67 20.59 0.50 9.71
N ILE A 68 19.83 0.91 10.72
CA ILE A 68 18.36 0.84 10.71
C ILE A 68 17.81 1.66 9.53
N ASP A 69 18.35 2.86 9.34
CA ASP A 69 17.92 3.76 8.25
C ASP A 69 18.16 3.14 6.87
N LYS A 70 19.30 2.47 6.66
CA LYS A 70 19.58 1.76 5.42
C LYS A 70 18.60 0.60 5.20
N LYS A 71 18.28 -0.15 6.24
CA LYS A 71 17.28 -1.22 6.16
C LYS A 71 15.90 -0.66 5.80
N PHE A 72 15.54 0.45 6.42
CA PHE A 72 14.28 1.16 6.13
C PHE A 72 14.23 1.59 4.65
N ALA A 73 15.27 2.22 4.15
CA ALA A 73 15.32 2.68 2.75
C ALA A 73 15.19 1.53 1.76
N ASN A 74 15.74 0.36 2.09
CA ASN A 74 15.63 -0.83 1.24
C ASN A 74 14.22 -1.44 1.25
N LEU A 75 13.44 -1.21 2.29
CA LEU A 75 12.09 -1.75 2.41
C LEU A 75 11.02 -0.75 1.96
N VAL A 76 11.21 0.53 2.24
CA VAL A 76 10.22 1.57 1.95
C VAL A 76 10.70 2.41 0.77
N ASN A 77 10.64 1.83 -0.41
CA ASN A 77 10.95 2.52 -1.65
C ASN A 77 10.01 2.04 -2.76
N LYS A 78 9.94 2.81 -3.84
CA LYS A 78 9.03 2.56 -4.95
C LYS A 78 9.26 1.19 -5.59
N LYS A 79 10.52 0.79 -5.74
CA LYS A 79 10.89 -0.49 -6.36
C LYS A 79 10.40 -1.67 -5.55
N THR A 80 10.61 -1.65 -4.24
CA THR A 80 10.18 -2.73 -3.34
C THR A 80 8.66 -2.81 -3.27
N CYS A 81 7.98 -1.67 -3.16
CA CYS A 81 6.51 -1.62 -3.16
C CYS A 81 5.93 -2.19 -4.45
N LEU A 82 6.54 -1.86 -5.59
CA LEU A 82 6.11 -2.40 -6.89
C LEU A 82 6.30 -3.91 -6.97
N LEU A 83 7.41 -4.42 -6.46
CA LEU A 83 7.67 -5.87 -6.39
C LEU A 83 6.60 -6.60 -5.60
N ILE A 84 6.25 -6.08 -4.44
CA ILE A 84 5.22 -6.67 -3.57
C ILE A 84 3.85 -6.59 -4.24
N ALA A 85 3.52 -5.45 -4.85
CA ALA A 85 2.27 -5.30 -5.58
C ALA A 85 2.15 -6.32 -6.72
N LYS A 86 3.24 -6.60 -7.44
CA LYS A 86 3.26 -7.61 -8.49
C LYS A 86 3.06 -9.03 -7.92
N LYS A 87 3.71 -9.35 -6.81
CA LYS A 87 3.55 -10.65 -6.14
C LYS A 87 2.12 -10.88 -5.69
N LEU A 88 1.45 -9.83 -5.21
CA LEU A 88 0.06 -9.89 -4.77
C LEU A 88 -0.93 -9.72 -5.93
N ASN A 89 -0.42 -9.44 -7.14
CA ASN A 89 -1.23 -9.19 -8.33
C ASN A 89 -2.28 -8.08 -8.10
N LEU A 90 -1.85 -6.99 -7.47
CA LEU A 90 -2.76 -5.89 -7.09
C LEU A 90 -3.26 -5.09 -8.28
N LYS A 91 -2.55 -5.12 -9.42
CA LYS A 91 -2.91 -4.34 -10.62
C LYS A 91 -4.35 -4.62 -11.08
N LYS A 92 -4.80 -5.85 -10.98
CA LYS A 92 -6.16 -6.24 -11.42
C LYS A 92 -7.27 -5.63 -10.57
N PHE A 93 -6.94 -5.11 -9.38
CA PHE A 93 -7.91 -4.50 -8.48
C PHE A 93 -7.97 -2.97 -8.59
N ILE A 94 -7.04 -2.36 -9.31
CA ILE A 94 -6.93 -0.90 -9.41
C ILE A 94 -7.79 -0.40 -10.56
N PHE A 95 -8.54 0.66 -10.30
CA PHE A 95 -9.36 1.33 -11.31
C PHE A 95 -8.55 2.47 -11.93
N VAL A 96 -8.31 2.39 -13.24
CA VAL A 96 -7.59 3.40 -14.02
C VAL A 96 -8.44 3.82 -15.23
N GLY A 97 -8.15 5.01 -15.75
CA GLY A 97 -8.81 5.49 -16.96
C GLY A 97 -8.39 4.72 -18.21
N ALA A 98 -9.21 4.79 -19.26
CA ALA A 98 -8.99 4.03 -20.49
C ALA A 98 -7.68 4.38 -21.20
N SER A 99 -7.17 5.60 -21.01
CA SER A 99 -5.92 6.08 -21.63
C SER A 99 -4.68 5.78 -20.79
N HIS A 100 -4.86 5.21 -19.63
CA HIS A 100 -3.77 4.94 -18.67
C HIS A 100 -3.27 3.50 -18.82
#